data_0ed3e1d478535703e5ed7d0c193f2a78
#
_entry.id   0ed3e1d478535703e5ed7d0c193f2a78
#
_cell.length_a   1.000
_cell.length_b   1.000
_cell.length_c   1.000
_cell.angle_alpha   90.00
_cell.angle_beta   90.00
_cell.angle_gamma   90.00
#
_symmetry.space_group_name_H-M   'P 1'
#
loop_
_entity.id
_entity.type
_entity.pdbx_description
1 polymer ?
#
loop_
_entity_poly.entity_id
_entity_poly.type
_entity_poly.pdbx_seq_one_letter_code
_entity_poly.pdbx_strand_id
1 'polypeptide(L)'
;MKLLKKASEMTAVELAQFIDYSVLKPEFTEQEIIDLTKDGVRLGCATICINPGYVDLCEPYVKNSKTMLCPVCDFPFGTSTTESKVKQIEIVAKSDMVKEIDIVANFGWIRSGSYDKVTKDIKSCADMAHKYGRKLKVIFETDALTEEQVRKSCQCAVMAGADFVKTSTGFLTGFDANGATPEIIRIMMEEVGEKCQVKGSGCIRTREHFLKLIDMGIDRMGVGYKSVPVVLDSK
;
A
#
# COMPACT_ATOMS: atom_id res chain seq x y z
N MET A 1 -2.71 -10.41 -13.51
CA MET A 1 -3.60 -11.61 -13.58
C MET A 1 -4.82 -11.25 -14.43
N LYS A 2 -5.16 -12.03 -15.46
CA LYS A 2 -6.37 -11.75 -16.26
C LYS A 2 -7.60 -12.03 -15.41
N LEU A 3 -8.42 -11.03 -15.13
CA LEU A 3 -9.64 -11.21 -14.35
C LEU A 3 -10.57 -12.20 -15.09
N LEU A 4 -11.09 -13.17 -14.35
CA LEU A 4 -12.03 -14.18 -14.90
C LEU A 4 -13.44 -13.62 -15.10
N LYS A 5 -13.76 -12.49 -14.44
CA LYS A 5 -15.05 -11.79 -14.51
C LYS A 5 -14.88 -10.29 -14.29
N LYS A 6 -15.86 -9.49 -14.71
CA LYS A 6 -15.88 -8.05 -14.45
C LYS A 6 -16.00 -7.75 -12.96
N ALA A 7 -15.43 -6.63 -12.52
CA ALA A 7 -15.52 -6.20 -11.13
C ALA A 7 -16.98 -6.04 -10.64
N SER A 8 -17.88 -5.61 -11.51
CA SER A 8 -19.32 -5.48 -11.22
C SER A 8 -20.04 -6.80 -10.93
N GLU A 9 -19.46 -7.94 -11.33
CA GLU A 9 -19.99 -9.28 -11.13
C GLU A 9 -19.39 -9.96 -9.89
N MET A 10 -18.43 -9.30 -9.21
CA MET A 10 -17.79 -9.82 -8.01
C MET A 10 -18.67 -9.61 -6.78
N THR A 11 -18.65 -10.57 -5.87
CA THR A 11 -19.25 -10.45 -4.55
C THR A 11 -18.47 -9.46 -3.69
N ALA A 12 -19.10 -8.92 -2.64
CA ALA A 12 -18.42 -8.02 -1.68
C ALA A 12 -17.16 -8.66 -1.07
N VAL A 13 -17.18 -9.96 -0.80
CA VAL A 13 -16.03 -10.71 -0.26
C VAL A 13 -14.88 -10.77 -1.28
N GLU A 14 -15.17 -11.01 -2.55
CA GLU A 14 -14.15 -11.00 -3.61
C GLU A 14 -13.56 -9.60 -3.81
N LEU A 15 -14.40 -8.56 -3.78
CA LEU A 15 -13.98 -7.16 -3.88
C LEU A 15 -13.12 -6.74 -2.67
N ALA A 16 -13.44 -7.21 -1.48
CA ALA A 16 -12.69 -6.91 -0.25
C ALA A 16 -11.24 -7.44 -0.30
N GLN A 17 -10.96 -8.49 -1.08
CA GLN A 17 -9.61 -9.03 -1.26
C GLN A 17 -8.68 -8.08 -2.06
N PHE A 18 -9.23 -7.06 -2.72
CA PHE A 18 -8.44 -5.98 -3.32
C PHE A 18 -8.13 -4.86 -2.34
N ILE A 19 -8.60 -4.90 -1.09
CA ILE A 19 -8.53 -3.80 -0.15
C ILE A 19 -7.48 -4.05 0.95
N ASP A 20 -6.54 -3.10 1.07
CA ASP A 20 -5.81 -2.83 2.30
C ASP A 20 -6.62 -1.78 3.08
N TYR A 21 -7.28 -2.22 4.16
CA TYR A 21 -8.13 -1.39 5.01
C TYR A 21 -7.26 -0.43 5.83
N SER A 22 -7.29 0.87 5.47
CA SER A 22 -6.31 1.83 6.00
C SER A 22 -6.77 2.48 7.30
N VAL A 23 -6.02 2.23 8.39
CA VAL A 23 -6.19 2.76 9.75
C VAL A 23 -4.90 3.51 10.12
N LEU A 24 -4.66 4.66 9.47
CA LEU A 24 -3.34 5.32 9.50
C LEU A 24 -3.34 6.70 10.18
N LYS A 25 -4.48 7.19 10.63
CA LYS A 25 -4.55 8.49 11.27
C LYS A 25 -3.81 8.46 12.62
N PRO A 26 -2.89 9.43 12.86
CA PRO A 26 -2.07 9.42 14.06
C PRO A 26 -2.86 9.74 15.35
N GLU A 27 -4.02 10.36 15.22
CA GLU A 27 -4.88 10.72 16.36
C GLU A 27 -5.79 9.58 16.86
N PHE A 28 -5.83 8.42 16.19
CA PHE A 28 -6.66 7.32 16.64
C PHE A 28 -6.22 6.78 18.01
N THR A 29 -7.21 6.61 18.88
CA THR A 29 -7.05 5.89 20.14
C THR A 29 -6.88 4.38 19.88
N GLU A 30 -6.30 3.66 20.84
CA GLU A 30 -6.17 2.19 20.77
C GLU A 30 -7.53 1.51 20.56
N GLN A 31 -8.58 1.99 21.21
CA GLN A 31 -9.93 1.42 21.05
C GLN A 31 -10.47 1.61 19.63
N GLU A 32 -10.27 2.78 19.02
CA GLU A 32 -10.66 3.03 17.63
C GLU A 32 -9.88 2.12 16.67
N ILE A 33 -8.58 1.89 16.91
CA ILE A 33 -7.77 0.99 16.11
C ILE A 33 -8.26 -0.45 16.22
N ILE A 34 -8.59 -0.91 17.42
CA ILE A 34 -9.17 -2.23 17.66
C ILE A 34 -10.48 -2.40 16.90
N ASP A 35 -11.39 -1.44 17.03
CA ASP A 35 -12.71 -1.51 16.42
C ASP A 35 -12.63 -1.49 14.88
N LEU A 36 -11.77 -0.64 14.33
CA LEU A 36 -11.51 -0.58 12.88
C LEU A 36 -10.80 -1.85 12.38
N THR A 37 -9.91 -2.45 13.17
CA THR A 37 -9.29 -3.73 12.83
C THR A 37 -10.34 -4.84 12.74
N LYS A 38 -11.23 -4.93 13.72
CA LYS A 38 -12.36 -5.90 13.72
C LYS A 38 -13.29 -5.67 12.51
N ASP A 39 -13.55 -4.41 12.17
CA ASP A 39 -14.40 -4.08 11.03
C ASP A 39 -13.77 -4.53 9.70
N GLY A 40 -12.49 -4.26 9.46
CA GLY A 40 -11.79 -4.72 8.27
C GLY A 40 -11.71 -6.25 8.16
N VAL A 41 -11.56 -6.96 9.30
CA VAL A 41 -11.63 -8.43 9.37
C VAL A 41 -13.04 -8.92 9.03
N ARG A 42 -14.08 -8.33 9.62
CA ARG A 42 -15.50 -8.66 9.34
C ARG A 42 -15.85 -8.48 7.87
N LEU A 43 -15.33 -7.46 7.23
CA LEU A 43 -15.51 -7.17 5.80
C LEU A 43 -14.69 -8.10 4.90
N GLY A 44 -13.74 -8.84 5.45
CA GLY A 44 -12.89 -9.78 4.71
C GLY A 44 -11.84 -9.06 3.85
N CYS A 45 -11.35 -7.88 4.27
CA CYS A 45 -10.29 -7.17 3.57
C CYS A 45 -8.99 -7.98 3.53
N ALA A 46 -8.18 -7.80 2.47
CA ALA A 46 -6.92 -8.53 2.32
C ALA A 46 -5.97 -8.25 3.49
N THR A 47 -5.79 -6.99 3.85
CA THR A 47 -4.98 -6.59 5.01
C THR A 47 -5.60 -5.44 5.79
N ILE A 48 -5.14 -5.27 7.05
CA ILE A 48 -5.30 -4.05 7.82
C ILE A 48 -3.99 -3.28 7.72
N CYS A 49 -4.04 -2.11 7.10
CA CYS A 49 -2.88 -1.23 6.95
C CYS A 49 -2.82 -0.28 8.15
N ILE A 50 -1.77 -0.39 8.98
CA ILE A 50 -1.65 0.26 10.30
C ILE A 50 -0.30 0.94 10.50
N ASN A 51 -0.22 1.85 11.47
CA ASN A 51 1.04 2.36 11.96
C ASN A 51 1.81 1.27 12.74
N PRO A 52 3.15 1.23 12.68
CA PRO A 52 3.95 0.09 13.17
C PRO A 52 3.82 -0.15 14.67
N GLY A 53 3.56 0.89 15.47
CA GLY A 53 3.39 0.77 16.93
C GLY A 53 2.15 0.00 17.38
N TYR A 54 1.25 -0.36 16.46
CA TYR A 54 0.00 -1.06 16.76
C TYR A 54 -0.05 -2.50 16.25
N VAL A 55 1.07 -3.06 15.81
CA VAL A 55 1.14 -4.45 15.34
C VAL A 55 0.66 -5.41 16.44
N ASP A 56 1.29 -5.34 17.62
CA ASP A 56 0.95 -6.23 18.76
C ASP A 56 -0.50 -6.04 19.23
N LEU A 57 -1.01 -4.81 19.17
CA LEU A 57 -2.41 -4.49 19.53
C LEU A 57 -3.41 -5.16 18.58
N CYS A 58 -3.09 -5.23 17.28
CA CYS A 58 -3.99 -5.72 16.25
C CYS A 58 -3.90 -7.24 16.02
N GLU A 59 -2.77 -7.88 16.36
CA GLU A 59 -2.53 -9.32 16.15
C GLU A 59 -3.67 -10.24 16.66
N PRO A 60 -4.17 -10.07 17.90
CA PRO A 60 -5.22 -10.96 18.42
C PRO A 60 -6.48 -11.00 17.56
N TYR A 61 -6.75 -9.91 16.84
CA TYR A 61 -8.00 -9.76 16.06
C TYR A 61 -7.90 -10.30 14.65
N VAL A 62 -6.68 -10.44 14.10
CA VAL A 62 -6.45 -11.01 12.76
C VAL A 62 -6.06 -12.49 12.78
N LYS A 63 -5.52 -12.99 13.90
CA LYS A 63 -4.92 -14.32 14.03
C LYS A 63 -5.76 -15.49 13.53
N ASN A 64 -7.08 -15.42 13.66
CA ASN A 64 -8.01 -16.49 13.26
C ASN A 64 -8.81 -16.11 12.00
N SER A 65 -8.29 -15.20 11.19
CA SER A 65 -8.95 -14.74 9.96
C SER A 65 -8.04 -14.93 8.74
N LYS A 66 -8.57 -14.63 7.55
CA LYS A 66 -7.77 -14.56 6.32
C LYS A 66 -7.11 -13.17 6.13
N THR A 67 -7.57 -12.18 6.89
CA THR A 67 -7.05 -10.82 6.86
C THR A 67 -5.73 -10.75 7.62
N MET A 68 -4.71 -10.14 7.05
CA MET A 68 -3.37 -10.05 7.62
C MET A 68 -3.03 -8.59 7.97
N LEU A 69 -1.91 -8.37 8.64
CA LEU A 69 -1.41 -7.02 8.91
C LEU A 69 -0.46 -6.54 7.82
N CYS A 70 -0.55 -5.25 7.53
CA CYS A 70 0.33 -4.52 6.62
C CYS A 70 0.78 -3.21 7.28
N PRO A 71 1.76 -3.22 8.19
CA PRO A 71 2.28 -2.00 8.80
C PRO A 71 2.99 -1.12 7.76
N VAL A 72 2.93 0.21 8.00
CA VAL A 72 3.73 1.18 7.26
C VAL A 72 5.04 1.44 7.98
N CYS A 73 6.14 1.72 7.24
CA CYS A 73 7.44 2.09 7.78
C CYS A 73 7.93 3.39 7.11
N ASP A 74 8.61 4.23 7.91
CA ASP A 74 9.04 5.58 7.47
C ASP A 74 7.91 6.40 6.81
N PHE A 75 6.75 6.30 7.40
CA PHE A 75 5.52 6.87 6.88
C PHE A 75 5.10 8.12 7.69
N PRO A 76 4.60 9.19 7.06
CA PRO A 76 4.29 9.29 5.62
C PRO A 76 5.40 9.94 4.77
N PHE A 77 6.55 10.31 5.31
CA PHE A 77 7.50 11.19 4.67
C PHE A 77 8.59 10.49 3.84
N GLY A 78 9.01 9.29 4.19
CA GLY A 78 10.04 8.55 3.47
C GLY A 78 11.46 9.13 3.56
N THR A 79 11.73 10.00 4.55
CA THR A 79 12.96 10.81 4.62
C THR A 79 13.97 10.34 5.67
N SER A 80 13.69 9.22 6.36
CA SER A 80 14.67 8.62 7.27
C SER A 80 15.87 8.01 6.51
N THR A 81 16.94 7.70 7.25
CA THR A 81 18.05 6.95 6.65
C THR A 81 17.63 5.53 6.27
N THR A 82 18.33 4.93 5.30
CA THR A 82 18.08 3.54 4.88
C THR A 82 18.18 2.57 6.06
N GLU A 83 19.17 2.76 6.95
CA GLU A 83 19.35 1.92 8.13
C GLU A 83 18.14 2.00 9.07
N SER A 84 17.56 3.20 9.22
CA SER A 84 16.38 3.42 10.05
C SER A 84 15.15 2.70 9.47
N LYS A 85 14.93 2.80 8.15
CA LYS A 85 13.86 2.07 7.45
C LYS A 85 14.01 0.56 7.61
N VAL A 86 15.21 0.04 7.34
CA VAL A 86 15.54 -1.39 7.47
C VAL A 86 15.27 -1.87 8.90
N LYS A 87 15.61 -1.06 9.92
CA LYS A 87 15.36 -1.42 11.31
C LYS A 87 13.87 -1.43 11.65
N GLN A 88 13.09 -0.50 11.14
CA GLN A 88 11.62 -0.52 11.31
C GLN A 88 11.01 -1.78 10.68
N ILE A 89 11.44 -2.13 9.45
CA ILE A 89 11.00 -3.35 8.76
C ILE A 89 11.35 -4.59 9.59
N GLU A 90 12.60 -4.70 10.08
CA GLU A 90 13.04 -5.82 10.90
C GLU A 90 12.16 -6.00 12.15
N ILE A 91 11.75 -4.91 12.79
CA ILE A 91 10.91 -4.95 14.00
C ILE A 91 9.53 -5.51 13.67
N VAL A 92 8.84 -4.93 12.70
CA VAL A 92 7.46 -5.32 12.38
C VAL A 92 7.36 -6.70 11.70
N ALA A 93 8.40 -7.08 10.94
CA ALA A 93 8.44 -8.36 10.22
C ALA A 93 8.54 -9.59 11.13
N LYS A 94 8.87 -9.43 12.41
CA LYS A 94 8.92 -10.52 13.41
C LYS A 94 7.54 -11.11 13.71
N SER A 95 6.49 -10.32 13.57
CA SER A 95 5.13 -10.80 13.76
C SER A 95 4.71 -11.71 12.60
N ASP A 96 4.20 -12.91 12.91
CA ASP A 96 3.69 -13.84 11.92
C ASP A 96 2.39 -13.38 11.25
N MET A 97 1.71 -12.40 11.85
CA MET A 97 0.51 -11.79 11.29
C MET A 97 0.81 -10.72 10.25
N VAL A 98 2.04 -10.20 10.22
CA VAL A 98 2.50 -9.28 9.17
C VAL A 98 2.88 -10.09 7.93
N LYS A 99 2.25 -9.82 6.79
CA LYS A 99 2.57 -10.47 5.50
C LYS A 99 3.11 -9.50 4.47
N GLU A 100 2.74 -8.25 4.60
CA GLU A 100 3.12 -7.19 3.68
C GLU A 100 3.55 -5.96 4.49
N ILE A 101 4.48 -5.17 3.97
CA ILE A 101 5.00 -3.96 4.60
C ILE A 101 5.03 -2.85 3.57
N ASP A 102 4.42 -1.70 3.85
CA ASP A 102 4.47 -0.53 3.00
C ASP A 102 5.59 0.41 3.48
N ILE A 103 6.51 0.81 2.60
CA ILE A 103 7.48 1.88 2.87
C ILE A 103 7.21 3.08 2.00
N VAL A 104 7.69 4.26 2.39
CA VAL A 104 7.72 5.44 1.54
C VAL A 104 9.11 5.60 0.95
N ALA A 105 9.22 5.68 -0.38
CA ALA A 105 10.46 6.05 -1.04
C ALA A 105 10.82 7.52 -0.71
N ASN A 106 12.09 7.84 -0.65
CA ASN A 106 12.49 9.24 -0.54
C ASN A 106 12.20 9.97 -1.86
N PHE A 107 11.00 10.55 -1.97
CA PHE A 107 10.57 11.24 -3.19
C PHE A 107 11.34 12.56 -3.45
N GLY A 108 12.02 13.10 -2.44
CA GLY A 108 13.00 14.18 -2.63
C GLY A 108 14.19 13.71 -3.47
N TRP A 109 14.69 12.47 -3.26
CA TRP A 109 15.73 11.89 -4.11
C TRP A 109 15.21 11.57 -5.52
N ILE A 110 13.95 11.11 -5.65
CA ILE A 110 13.31 10.90 -6.96
C ILE A 110 13.27 12.23 -7.73
N ARG A 111 12.77 13.29 -7.11
CA ARG A 111 12.70 14.63 -7.71
C ARG A 111 14.07 15.21 -8.08
N SER A 112 15.11 14.81 -7.37
CA SER A 112 16.49 15.21 -7.64
C SER A 112 17.18 14.33 -8.70
N GLY A 113 16.51 13.31 -9.26
CA GLY A 113 17.11 12.37 -10.20
C GLY A 113 18.14 11.43 -9.59
N SER A 114 18.16 11.29 -8.24
CA SER A 114 19.13 10.42 -7.51
C SER A 114 18.68 8.95 -7.52
N TYR A 115 18.37 8.39 -8.68
CA TYR A 115 17.76 7.08 -8.84
C TYR A 115 18.60 5.90 -8.29
N ASP A 116 19.94 6.02 -8.34
CA ASP A 116 20.83 5.02 -7.72
C ASP A 116 20.63 4.94 -6.20
N LYS A 117 20.43 6.10 -5.53
CA LYS A 117 20.13 6.13 -4.09
C LYS A 117 18.76 5.50 -3.82
N VAL A 118 17.76 5.85 -4.62
CA VAL A 118 16.41 5.28 -4.50
C VAL A 118 16.44 3.76 -4.65
N THR A 119 17.13 3.25 -5.68
CA THR A 119 17.26 1.81 -5.92
C THR A 119 17.94 1.09 -4.75
N LYS A 120 19.03 1.64 -4.22
CA LYS A 120 19.76 1.06 -3.08
C LYS A 120 18.93 1.04 -1.80
N ASP A 121 18.20 2.14 -1.52
CA ASP A 121 17.31 2.27 -0.38
C ASP A 121 16.19 1.20 -0.43
N ILE A 122 15.49 1.13 -1.54
CA ILE A 122 14.43 0.15 -1.76
C ILE A 122 14.99 -1.28 -1.66
N LYS A 123 16.16 -1.55 -2.28
CA LYS A 123 16.77 -2.88 -2.24
C LYS A 123 17.07 -3.32 -0.82
N SER A 124 17.67 -2.46 0.00
CA SER A 124 17.97 -2.78 1.39
C SER A 124 16.70 -3.10 2.18
N CYS A 125 15.61 -2.36 1.91
CA CYS A 125 14.31 -2.59 2.51
C CYS A 125 13.67 -3.92 2.03
N ALA A 126 13.75 -4.21 0.73
CA ALA A 126 13.23 -5.45 0.15
C ALA A 126 13.97 -6.68 0.70
N ASP A 127 15.30 -6.64 0.71
CA ASP A 127 16.12 -7.72 1.25
C ASP A 127 15.77 -8.02 2.72
N MET A 128 15.49 -6.99 3.54
CA MET A 128 15.08 -7.19 4.93
C MET A 128 13.67 -7.76 5.04
N ALA A 129 12.69 -7.27 4.28
CA ALA A 129 11.33 -7.81 4.28
C ALA A 129 11.34 -9.29 3.84
N HIS A 130 12.04 -9.61 2.76
CA HIS A 130 12.14 -10.95 2.20
C HIS A 130 12.87 -11.93 3.13
N LYS A 131 13.85 -11.48 3.92
CA LYS A 131 14.51 -12.29 4.97
C LYS A 131 13.50 -12.89 5.94
N TYR A 132 12.39 -12.19 6.20
CA TYR A 132 11.29 -12.66 7.05
C TYR A 132 10.10 -13.24 6.25
N GLY A 133 10.23 -13.42 4.94
CA GLY A 133 9.16 -13.91 4.08
C GLY A 133 7.98 -12.94 3.96
N ARG A 134 8.24 -11.62 4.05
CA ARG A 134 7.23 -10.56 3.91
C ARG A 134 7.38 -9.88 2.56
N LYS A 135 6.26 -9.45 1.97
CA LYS A 135 6.26 -8.64 0.75
C LYS A 135 6.51 -7.17 1.07
N LEU A 136 7.30 -6.49 0.22
CA LEU A 136 7.52 -5.05 0.32
C LEU A 136 6.70 -4.30 -0.71
N LYS A 137 5.98 -3.26 -0.28
CA LYS A 137 5.33 -2.28 -1.16
C LYS A 137 5.99 -0.92 -1.01
N VAL A 138 6.23 -0.23 -2.12
CA VAL A 138 6.96 1.05 -2.17
C VAL A 138 6.04 2.17 -2.61
N ILE A 139 5.79 3.13 -1.73
CA ILE A 139 4.99 4.34 -2.01
C ILE A 139 5.90 5.38 -2.64
N PHE A 140 5.53 5.87 -3.82
CA PHE A 140 6.30 6.91 -4.52
C PHE A 140 5.84 8.33 -4.22
N GLU A 141 4.59 8.51 -3.76
CA GLU A 141 3.91 9.80 -3.61
C GLU A 141 3.76 10.49 -4.97
N THR A 142 3.04 9.85 -5.87
CA THR A 142 2.95 10.20 -7.29
C THR A 142 2.45 11.62 -7.56
N ASP A 143 1.64 12.19 -6.67
CA ASP A 143 1.16 13.58 -6.81
C ASP A 143 2.27 14.63 -6.65
N ALA A 144 3.43 14.26 -6.11
CA ALA A 144 4.62 15.11 -6.01
C ALA A 144 5.60 14.94 -7.19
N LEU A 145 5.30 14.04 -8.14
CA LEU A 145 6.21 13.59 -9.20
C LEU A 145 5.66 13.90 -10.61
N THR A 146 6.58 14.09 -11.56
CA THR A 146 6.22 14.07 -12.99
C THR A 146 6.02 12.63 -13.47
N GLU A 147 5.34 12.45 -14.61
CA GLU A 147 5.18 11.14 -15.23
C GLU A 147 6.52 10.43 -15.44
N GLU A 148 7.53 11.11 -15.96
CA GLU A 148 8.88 10.56 -16.16
C GLU A 148 9.48 10.06 -14.83
N GLN A 149 9.33 10.84 -13.75
CA GLN A 149 9.81 10.46 -12.43
C GLN A 149 9.08 9.22 -11.89
N VAL A 150 7.78 9.09 -12.13
CA VAL A 150 7.01 7.89 -11.77
C VAL A 150 7.51 6.67 -12.54
N ARG A 151 7.70 6.78 -13.87
CA ARG A 151 8.26 5.70 -14.70
C ARG A 151 9.63 5.26 -14.19
N LYS A 152 10.54 6.20 -13.91
CA LYS A 152 11.86 5.91 -13.35
C LYS A 152 11.79 5.26 -11.98
N SER A 153 10.86 5.69 -11.12
CA SER A 153 10.65 5.08 -9.80
C SER A 153 10.17 3.63 -9.90
N CYS A 154 9.29 3.31 -10.84
CA CYS A 154 8.86 1.95 -11.13
C CYS A 154 10.06 1.07 -11.54
N GLN A 155 10.93 1.58 -12.44
CA GLN A 155 12.14 0.89 -12.87
C GLN A 155 13.08 0.63 -11.68
N CYS A 156 13.29 1.63 -10.80
CA CYS A 156 14.08 1.48 -9.58
C CYS A 156 13.52 0.37 -8.66
N ALA A 157 12.20 0.38 -8.42
CA ALA A 157 11.55 -0.61 -7.56
C ALA A 157 11.66 -2.03 -8.11
N VAL A 158 11.46 -2.21 -9.43
CA VAL A 158 11.63 -3.50 -10.10
C VAL A 158 13.08 -4.00 -9.99
N MET A 159 14.06 -3.12 -10.25
CA MET A 159 15.48 -3.48 -10.11
C MET A 159 15.87 -3.81 -8.67
N ALA A 160 15.24 -3.17 -7.70
CA ALA A 160 15.46 -3.39 -6.28
C ALA A 160 14.75 -4.63 -5.73
N GLY A 161 13.88 -5.29 -6.51
CA GLY A 161 13.15 -6.48 -6.09
C GLY A 161 11.95 -6.19 -5.19
N ALA A 162 11.33 -5.00 -5.28
CA ALA A 162 10.07 -4.72 -4.60
C ALA A 162 8.94 -5.60 -5.14
N ASP A 163 8.02 -6.03 -4.28
CA ASP A 163 6.87 -6.84 -4.69
C ASP A 163 5.72 -5.97 -5.24
N PHE A 164 5.58 -4.75 -4.73
CA PHE A 164 4.59 -3.79 -5.18
C PHE A 164 5.17 -2.39 -5.33
N VAL A 165 4.66 -1.67 -6.31
CA VAL A 165 4.71 -0.21 -6.38
C VAL A 165 3.37 0.38 -5.96
N LYS A 166 3.39 1.50 -5.23
CA LYS A 166 2.18 2.13 -4.68
C LYS A 166 2.18 3.63 -4.97
N THR A 167 1.01 4.19 -5.27
CA THR A 167 0.89 5.61 -5.64
C THR A 167 1.19 6.55 -4.49
N SER A 168 0.36 6.59 -3.45
CA SER A 168 0.29 7.74 -2.53
C SER A 168 0.20 7.31 -1.07
N THR A 169 0.63 8.20 -0.16
CA THR A 169 0.43 8.04 1.29
C THR A 169 -0.98 8.44 1.72
N GLY A 170 -1.57 9.42 1.08
CA GLY A 170 -2.79 10.11 1.50
C GLY A 170 -2.54 11.23 2.52
N PHE A 171 -1.29 11.57 2.81
CA PHE A 171 -0.87 12.61 3.77
C PHE A 171 -0.01 13.70 3.14
N LEU A 172 0.09 13.73 1.80
CA LEU A 172 0.84 14.76 1.09
C LEU A 172 0.23 16.15 1.34
N THR A 173 1.10 17.12 1.58
CA THR A 173 0.74 18.53 1.73
C THR A 173 1.47 19.39 0.70
N GLY A 174 0.86 20.52 0.29
CA GLY A 174 1.46 21.45 -0.66
C GLY A 174 1.35 21.03 -2.14
N PHE A 175 0.57 19.99 -2.44
CA PHE A 175 0.25 19.52 -3.78
C PHE A 175 -1.24 19.17 -3.86
N ASP A 176 -1.79 19.15 -5.07
CA ASP A 176 -3.15 18.65 -5.29
C ASP A 176 -3.18 17.13 -5.16
N ALA A 177 -4.10 16.62 -4.33
CA ALA A 177 -4.21 15.19 -4.10
C ALA A 177 -5.13 14.55 -5.14
N ASN A 178 -4.56 13.95 -6.17
CA ASN A 178 -5.27 13.16 -7.19
C ASN A 178 -5.27 11.66 -6.86
N GLY A 179 -4.21 11.18 -6.22
CA GLY A 179 -4.07 9.81 -5.76
C GLY A 179 -4.02 8.79 -6.90
N ALA A 180 -4.81 7.71 -6.75
CA ALA A 180 -4.82 6.59 -7.68
C ALA A 180 -5.70 6.85 -8.90
N THR A 181 -5.34 7.81 -9.76
CA THR A 181 -6.09 8.02 -11.02
C THR A 181 -5.88 6.85 -11.99
N PRO A 182 -6.83 6.57 -12.88
CA PRO A 182 -6.67 5.54 -13.91
C PRO A 182 -5.42 5.74 -14.77
N GLU A 183 -5.06 7.00 -15.05
CA GLU A 183 -3.89 7.37 -15.85
C GLU A 183 -2.60 6.96 -15.16
N ILE A 184 -2.43 7.31 -13.88
CA ILE A 184 -1.21 6.98 -13.13
C ILE A 184 -1.10 5.46 -12.90
N ILE A 185 -2.21 4.78 -12.65
CA ILE A 185 -2.23 3.32 -12.50
C ILE A 185 -1.81 2.63 -13.80
N ARG A 186 -2.31 3.09 -14.96
CA ARG A 186 -1.91 2.56 -16.26
C ARG A 186 -0.41 2.73 -16.51
N ILE A 187 0.14 3.93 -16.24
CA ILE A 187 1.56 4.21 -16.37
C ILE A 187 2.40 3.25 -15.51
N MET A 188 2.02 3.07 -14.24
CA MET A 188 2.73 2.18 -13.33
C MET A 188 2.65 0.72 -13.80
N MET A 189 1.48 0.24 -14.25
CA MET A 189 1.30 -1.12 -14.77
C MET A 189 2.13 -1.36 -16.04
N GLU A 190 2.19 -0.38 -16.95
CA GLU A 190 3.02 -0.45 -18.16
C GLU A 190 4.51 -0.60 -17.82
N GLU A 191 5.01 0.15 -16.85
CA GLU A 191 6.43 0.14 -16.48
C GLU A 191 6.86 -1.12 -15.71
N VAL A 192 6.01 -1.63 -14.81
CA VAL A 192 6.38 -2.79 -14.01
C VAL A 192 6.13 -4.12 -14.74
N GLY A 193 5.18 -4.16 -15.67
CA GLY A 193 4.77 -5.37 -16.37
C GLY A 193 4.36 -6.48 -15.38
N GLU A 194 4.88 -7.69 -15.59
CA GLU A 194 4.63 -8.84 -14.71
C GLU A 194 5.65 -8.96 -13.56
N LYS A 195 6.61 -8.05 -13.47
CA LYS A 195 7.73 -8.14 -12.50
C LYS A 195 7.37 -7.63 -11.12
N CYS A 196 6.36 -6.79 -11.00
CA CYS A 196 5.93 -6.16 -9.76
C CYS A 196 4.43 -5.90 -9.82
N GLN A 197 3.76 -5.99 -8.68
CA GLN A 197 2.33 -5.71 -8.56
C GLN A 197 2.09 -4.19 -8.38
N VAL A 198 0.86 -3.72 -8.66
CA VAL A 198 0.49 -2.32 -8.53
C VAL A 198 -0.58 -2.14 -7.45
N LYS A 199 -0.30 -1.25 -6.49
CA LYS A 199 -1.25 -0.80 -5.47
C LYS A 199 -1.65 0.65 -5.71
N GLY A 200 -2.93 0.91 -5.88
CA GLY A 200 -3.50 2.26 -5.89
C GLY A 200 -3.87 2.71 -4.48
N SER A 201 -3.59 3.95 -4.12
CA SER A 201 -4.06 4.57 -2.89
C SER A 201 -4.18 6.08 -3.04
N GLY A 202 -4.96 6.70 -2.15
CA GLY A 202 -5.36 8.09 -2.28
C GLY A 202 -6.58 8.25 -3.19
N CYS A 203 -7.54 9.03 -2.74
CA CYS A 203 -8.74 9.46 -3.47
C CYS A 203 -9.68 8.34 -3.98
N ILE A 204 -9.55 7.10 -3.53
CA ILE A 204 -10.49 6.01 -3.85
C ILE A 204 -11.69 6.12 -2.89
N ARG A 205 -12.74 6.82 -3.32
CA ARG A 205 -13.89 7.18 -2.46
C ARG A 205 -15.24 6.73 -3.01
N THR A 206 -15.31 6.36 -4.28
CA THR A 206 -16.55 5.94 -4.94
C THR A 206 -16.44 4.50 -5.43
N ARG A 207 -17.57 3.79 -5.44
CA ARG A 207 -17.64 2.43 -5.96
C ARG A 207 -17.25 2.37 -7.45
N GLU A 208 -17.71 3.33 -8.23
CA GLU A 208 -17.39 3.40 -9.66
C GLU A 208 -15.88 3.43 -9.92
N HIS A 209 -15.16 4.34 -9.22
CA HIS A 209 -13.71 4.44 -9.34
C HIS A 209 -13.01 3.14 -8.89
N PHE A 210 -13.46 2.56 -7.77
CA PHE A 210 -12.92 1.31 -7.24
C PHE A 210 -13.05 0.15 -8.25
N LEU A 211 -14.26 -0.06 -8.81
CA LEU A 211 -14.52 -1.12 -9.81
C LEU A 211 -13.73 -0.87 -11.10
N LYS A 212 -13.64 0.39 -11.55
CA LYS A 212 -12.84 0.76 -12.73
C LYS A 212 -11.38 0.34 -12.59
N LEU A 213 -10.76 0.58 -11.44
CA LEU A 213 -9.37 0.18 -11.21
C LEU A 213 -9.20 -1.34 -11.20
N ILE A 214 -10.17 -2.09 -10.65
CA ILE A 214 -10.15 -3.56 -10.71
C ILE A 214 -10.25 -4.03 -12.17
N ASP A 215 -11.18 -3.49 -12.96
CA ASP A 215 -11.36 -3.86 -14.37
C ASP A 215 -10.12 -3.52 -15.22
N MET A 216 -9.29 -2.56 -14.79
CA MET A 216 -7.99 -2.27 -15.40
C MET A 216 -6.93 -3.33 -15.04
N GLY A 217 -7.17 -4.17 -14.02
CA GLY A 217 -6.26 -5.22 -13.60
C GLY A 217 -5.34 -4.84 -12.42
N ILE A 218 -5.72 -3.86 -11.61
CA ILE A 218 -4.96 -3.50 -10.41
C ILE A 218 -4.91 -4.67 -9.42
N ASP A 219 -3.78 -4.81 -8.71
CA ASP A 219 -3.58 -5.92 -7.77
C ASP A 219 -4.09 -5.61 -6.36
N ARG A 220 -4.03 -4.35 -5.93
CA ARG A 220 -4.39 -3.93 -4.58
C ARG A 220 -4.81 -2.46 -4.52
N MET A 221 -5.61 -2.12 -3.52
CA MET A 221 -5.98 -0.72 -3.25
C MET A 221 -5.97 -0.42 -1.76
N GLY A 222 -5.31 0.70 -1.39
CA GLY A 222 -5.41 1.27 -0.05
C GLY A 222 -6.65 2.14 0.05
N VAL A 223 -7.64 1.70 0.81
CA VAL A 223 -8.91 2.40 0.98
C VAL A 223 -9.09 2.79 2.45
N GLY A 224 -9.37 4.07 2.69
CA GLY A 224 -9.63 4.58 4.04
C GLY A 224 -10.91 3.99 4.63
N TYR A 225 -10.90 3.72 5.92
CA TYR A 225 -12.00 3.06 6.64
C TYR A 225 -13.40 3.59 6.35
N LYS A 226 -13.56 4.92 6.17
CA LYS A 226 -14.84 5.55 5.82
C LYS A 226 -15.33 5.23 4.41
N SER A 227 -14.40 4.94 3.50
CA SER A 227 -14.74 4.68 2.09
C SER A 227 -14.97 3.19 1.81
N VAL A 228 -14.48 2.29 2.67
CA VAL A 228 -14.63 0.84 2.44
C VAL A 228 -16.10 0.41 2.36
N PRO A 229 -17.01 0.82 3.26
CA PRO A 229 -18.42 0.49 3.12
C PRO A 229 -19.05 1.00 1.81
N VAL A 230 -18.60 2.17 1.34
CA VAL A 230 -19.09 2.77 0.09
C VAL A 230 -18.64 1.97 -1.13
N VAL A 231 -17.36 1.61 -1.20
CA VAL A 231 -16.82 0.90 -2.37
C VAL A 231 -17.28 -0.56 -2.43
N LEU A 232 -17.57 -1.17 -1.27
CA LEU A 232 -18.11 -2.53 -1.19
C LEU A 232 -19.64 -2.58 -1.33
N ASP A 233 -20.34 -1.43 -1.26
CA ASP A 233 -21.80 -1.37 -1.17
C ASP A 233 -22.32 -2.22 0.01
N SER A 234 -21.60 -2.17 1.12
CA SER A 234 -21.95 -2.85 2.36
C SER A 234 -22.55 -1.84 3.35
N LYS A 235 -23.80 -2.07 3.73
CA LYS A 235 -24.46 -1.31 4.81
C LYS A 235 -24.08 -1.84 6.17
#